data_8f9684cdd909ca7cd2c5d95a60dfe959
#
_entry.id   8f9684cdd909ca7cd2c5d95a60dfe959
#
_cell.length_a   1.000
_cell.length_b   1.000
_cell.length_c   1.000
_cell.angle_alpha   90.00
_cell.angle_beta   90.00
_cell.angle_gamma   90.00
#
_symmetry.space_group_name_H-M   'P 1'
#
loop_
_entity.id
_entity.type
_entity.pdbx_description
1 polymer ?
#
loop_
_entity_poly.entity_id
_entity_poly.type
_entity_poly.pdbx_seq_one_letter_code
_entity_poly.pdbx_strand_id
1 'polypeptide(L)'
;MGFFQDLKEDLSQAVTELVPEEETMIDEKQAEDDLSEIEAMLKEKEETAKEEKKDRKIDINAIFNQPYSDEVSNITAGMVINGDITSQGSLELVGAVHGNINVSGKMSITGVIEGNSQAAEIYAESAKITGEVRSLGTVKVGQETVIIGDIYATSAVIAGAIKGDIDVHGPVILDTTAIVMGNIKSKSVQINNGAVIEGMCSQCYADVNPTSFFDEIKKAGRKK
;
A
#
# COMPACT_ATOMS: atom_id res chain seq x y z
N MET A 1 17.27 12.13 26.12
CA MET A 1 16.76 13.49 26.16
C MET A 1 15.70 13.54 25.09
N GLY A 2 14.44 13.76 25.47
CA GLY A 2 13.31 13.44 24.61
C GLY A 2 12.73 14.69 23.97
N PHE A 3 12.32 14.54 22.74
CA PHE A 3 11.63 15.49 21.88
C PHE A 3 10.53 16.35 22.59
N PHE A 4 9.91 15.82 23.65
CA PHE A 4 8.91 16.53 24.45
C PHE A 4 9.49 17.55 25.44
N GLN A 5 10.77 17.47 25.78
CA GLN A 5 11.41 18.46 26.65
C GLN A 5 11.80 19.70 25.85
N ASP A 6 12.30 19.52 24.63
CA ASP A 6 12.62 20.64 23.73
C ASP A 6 11.37 21.41 23.30
N LEU A 7 10.23 20.71 23.06
CA LEU A 7 8.95 21.34 22.73
C LEU A 7 8.37 22.17 23.90
N LYS A 8 8.64 21.77 25.13
CA LYS A 8 8.17 22.46 26.33
C LYS A 8 8.95 23.74 26.59
N GLU A 9 10.24 23.77 26.30
CA GLU A 9 11.09 24.97 26.36
C GLU A 9 10.72 26.01 25.27
N ASP A 10 10.50 25.53 24.03
CA ASP A 10 10.08 26.40 22.91
C ASP A 10 8.70 27.05 23.14
N LEU A 11 7.74 26.28 23.69
CA LEU A 11 6.40 26.83 23.99
C LEU A 11 6.42 27.85 25.15
N SER A 12 7.26 27.64 26.16
CA SER A 12 7.39 28.57 27.26
C SER A 12 8.04 29.88 26.84
N GLN A 13 8.96 29.83 25.87
CA GLN A 13 9.63 31.00 25.31
C GLN A 13 8.68 31.82 24.42
N ALA A 14 7.85 31.14 23.61
CA ALA A 14 6.86 31.80 22.74
C ALA A 14 5.74 32.50 23.52
N VAL A 15 5.34 31.99 24.69
CA VAL A 15 4.30 32.61 25.55
C VAL A 15 4.85 33.85 26.24
N THR A 16 6.13 33.89 26.61
CA THR A 16 6.76 35.03 27.25
C THR A 16 6.95 36.23 26.31
N GLU A 17 7.04 35.97 24.99
CA GLU A 17 7.26 37.00 23.98
C GLU A 17 5.97 37.69 23.47
N LEU A 18 4.80 37.11 23.76
CA LEU A 18 3.48 37.59 23.28
C LEU A 18 2.63 38.35 24.28
N VAL A 19 3.07 38.50 25.53
CA VAL A 19 2.30 39.22 26.56
C VAL A 19 2.97 40.54 26.88
N PRO A 20 2.35 41.72 26.57
CA PRO A 20 2.80 43.01 27.10
C PRO A 20 2.60 43.06 28.62
N GLU A 21 3.60 43.56 29.34
CA GLU A 21 3.53 43.81 30.78
C GLU A 21 2.42 44.81 31.12
N GLU A 22 1.22 44.30 31.40
CA GLU A 22 0.24 45.01 32.28
C GLU A 22 -0.81 43.99 32.76
N GLU A 23 -0.69 43.68 34.06
CA GLU A 23 -1.72 43.20 34.99
C GLU A 23 -2.64 42.02 34.55
N THR A 24 -2.28 40.79 34.95
CA THR A 24 -3.27 39.93 35.61
C THR A 24 -2.54 38.98 36.55
N MET A 25 -2.82 39.05 37.84
CA MET A 25 -2.57 37.99 38.81
C MET A 25 -3.42 36.79 38.38
N ILE A 26 -2.84 35.93 37.56
CA ILE A 26 -3.38 34.58 37.33
C ILE A 26 -2.90 33.75 38.51
N ASP A 27 -3.86 33.25 39.28
CA ASP A 27 -3.62 32.38 40.42
C ASP A 27 -2.87 31.13 39.91
N GLU A 28 -1.61 30.95 40.30
CA GLU A 28 -0.75 29.83 39.88
C GLU A 28 -1.44 28.45 40.06
N LYS A 29 -2.39 28.41 40.99
CA LYS A 29 -3.18 27.21 41.26
C LYS A 29 -4.20 26.86 40.18
N GLN A 30 -4.72 27.88 39.48
CA GLN A 30 -5.66 27.69 38.37
C GLN A 30 -4.96 27.22 37.08
N ALA A 31 -3.73 27.67 36.84
CA ALA A 31 -2.91 27.25 35.72
C ALA A 31 -2.41 25.80 35.87
N GLU A 32 -2.17 25.31 37.09
CA GLU A 32 -1.80 23.93 37.36
C GLU A 32 -3.01 22.98 37.20
N ASP A 33 -4.21 23.39 37.59
CA ASP A 33 -5.44 22.61 37.42
C ASP A 33 -5.81 22.47 35.91
N ASP A 34 -5.73 23.57 35.14
CA ASP A 34 -6.00 23.58 33.70
C ASP A 34 -4.99 22.73 32.91
N LEU A 35 -3.71 22.74 33.32
CA LEU A 35 -2.67 21.88 32.72
C LEU A 35 -2.91 20.39 33.00
N SER A 36 -3.39 20.08 34.21
CA SER A 36 -3.70 18.70 34.59
C SER A 36 -4.90 18.13 33.82
N GLU A 37 -5.88 18.97 33.52
CA GLU A 37 -7.07 18.61 32.74
C GLU A 37 -6.73 18.39 31.25
N ILE A 38 -5.84 19.22 30.69
CA ILE A 38 -5.34 19.07 29.33
C ILE A 38 -4.48 17.79 29.18
N GLU A 39 -3.62 17.48 30.16
CA GLU A 39 -2.83 16.24 30.16
C GLU A 39 -3.72 14.99 30.29
N ALA A 40 -4.80 15.07 31.06
CA ALA A 40 -5.78 13.99 31.17
C ALA A 40 -6.54 13.77 29.85
N MET A 41 -6.98 14.84 29.18
CA MET A 41 -7.63 14.78 27.87
C MET A 41 -6.72 14.27 26.75
N LEU A 42 -5.43 14.61 26.80
CA LEU A 42 -4.44 14.10 25.83
C LEU A 42 -4.17 12.61 26.05
N LYS A 43 -4.09 12.15 27.30
CA LYS A 43 -3.95 10.71 27.60
C LYS A 43 -5.16 9.90 27.19
N GLU A 44 -6.36 10.41 27.41
CA GLU A 44 -7.61 9.75 27.00
C GLU A 44 -7.71 9.65 25.47
N LYS A 45 -7.27 10.69 24.73
CA LYS A 45 -7.18 10.64 23.27
C LYS A 45 -6.09 9.71 22.74
N GLU A 46 -4.97 9.56 23.45
CA GLU A 46 -3.93 8.59 23.09
C GLU A 46 -4.35 7.14 23.40
N GLU A 47 -5.10 6.91 24.45
CA GLU A 47 -5.65 5.58 24.78
C GLU A 47 -6.76 5.20 23.79
N THR A 48 -7.69 6.10 23.48
CA THR A 48 -8.74 5.87 22.47
C THR A 48 -8.14 5.66 21.08
N ALA A 49 -7.09 6.40 20.68
CA ALA A 49 -6.38 6.18 19.42
C ALA A 49 -5.59 4.86 19.38
N LYS A 50 -5.14 4.35 20.53
CA LYS A 50 -4.50 3.02 20.63
C LYS A 50 -5.52 1.88 20.64
N GLU A 51 -6.68 2.06 21.25
CA GLU A 51 -7.78 1.09 21.20
C GLU A 51 -8.40 1.03 19.80
N GLU A 52 -8.64 2.15 19.12
CA GLU A 52 -9.12 2.15 17.74
C GLU A 52 -8.13 1.50 16.74
N LYS A 53 -6.82 1.55 17.00
CA LYS A 53 -5.82 0.82 16.20
C LYS A 53 -5.73 -0.67 16.54
N LYS A 54 -6.20 -1.10 17.71
CA LYS A 54 -6.13 -2.49 18.15
C LYS A 54 -7.32 -3.32 17.65
N ASP A 55 -8.47 -2.70 17.43
CA ASP A 55 -9.68 -3.39 16.95
C ASP A 55 -9.83 -3.44 15.43
N ARG A 56 -8.96 -2.73 14.67
CA ARG A 56 -8.95 -2.79 13.20
C ARG A 56 -7.91 -3.75 12.62
N LYS A 57 -7.53 -4.80 13.33
CA LYS A 57 -7.01 -6.00 12.67
C LYS A 57 -8.20 -6.72 12.04
N ILE A 58 -8.66 -6.21 10.89
CA ILE A 58 -9.49 -7.00 9.98
C ILE A 58 -8.66 -8.25 9.71
N ASP A 59 -9.16 -9.39 10.17
CA ASP A 59 -8.51 -10.66 9.92
C ASP A 59 -8.70 -10.98 8.43
N ILE A 60 -7.71 -10.58 7.65
CA ILE A 60 -7.72 -10.68 6.18
C ILE A 60 -7.98 -12.14 5.77
N ASN A 61 -7.47 -13.10 6.57
CA ASN A 61 -7.73 -14.52 6.34
C ASN A 61 -9.20 -14.92 6.61
N ALA A 62 -9.92 -14.20 7.49
CA ALA A 62 -11.33 -14.48 7.74
C ALA A 62 -12.22 -14.02 6.58
N ILE A 63 -11.85 -12.99 5.85
CA ILE A 63 -12.60 -12.48 4.68
C ILE A 63 -12.45 -13.43 3.49
N PHE A 64 -11.24 -13.97 3.26
CA PHE A 64 -10.99 -14.91 2.17
C PHE A 64 -11.48 -16.34 2.43
N ASN A 65 -11.78 -16.70 3.66
CA ASN A 65 -12.39 -18.00 4.03
C ASN A 65 -13.95 -17.99 3.98
N GLN A 66 -14.58 -16.87 3.61
CA GLN A 66 -16.03 -16.86 3.40
C GLN A 66 -16.39 -17.39 2.01
N PRO A 67 -17.55 -18.04 1.84
CA PRO A 67 -17.96 -18.52 0.53
C PRO A 67 -18.04 -17.34 -0.46
N TYR A 68 -17.33 -17.48 -1.56
CA TYR A 68 -17.34 -16.53 -2.68
C TYR A 68 -18.79 -16.34 -3.16
N SER A 69 -19.23 -15.10 -3.30
CA SER A 69 -20.50 -14.77 -3.93
C SER A 69 -20.26 -14.48 -5.40
N ASP A 70 -21.05 -15.08 -6.29
CA ASP A 70 -21.00 -14.80 -7.74
C ASP A 70 -21.56 -13.41 -8.09
N GLU A 71 -21.98 -12.62 -7.09
CA GLU A 71 -22.52 -11.29 -7.31
C GLU A 71 -21.44 -10.30 -7.75
N VAL A 72 -21.80 -9.44 -8.71
CA VAL A 72 -20.95 -8.36 -9.22
C VAL A 72 -21.54 -7.02 -8.80
N SER A 73 -20.77 -6.28 -8.02
CA SER A 73 -21.09 -4.89 -7.66
C SER A 73 -20.49 -3.93 -8.68
N ASN A 74 -21.28 -2.93 -9.13
CA ASN A 74 -20.84 -1.95 -10.11
C ASN A 74 -20.76 -0.55 -9.52
N ILE A 75 -19.60 0.11 -9.69
CA ILE A 75 -19.39 1.53 -9.42
C ILE A 75 -19.28 2.24 -10.76
N THR A 76 -20.34 2.96 -11.14
CA THR A 76 -20.46 3.59 -12.46
C THR A 76 -19.66 4.88 -12.60
N ALA A 77 -19.42 5.30 -13.85
CA ALA A 77 -18.77 6.56 -14.15
C ALA A 77 -19.53 7.75 -13.51
N GLY A 78 -18.80 8.68 -12.91
CA GLY A 78 -19.37 9.82 -12.18
C GLY A 78 -19.69 9.53 -10.70
N MET A 79 -19.61 8.29 -10.23
CA MET A 79 -19.67 7.98 -8.81
C MET A 79 -18.31 8.20 -8.16
N VAL A 80 -18.29 8.92 -7.04
CA VAL A 80 -17.10 9.14 -6.20
C VAL A 80 -17.41 8.61 -4.83
N ILE A 81 -16.57 7.69 -4.37
CA ILE A 81 -16.69 7.07 -3.04
C ILE A 81 -15.51 7.55 -2.18
N ASN A 82 -15.83 8.11 -1.02
CA ASN A 82 -14.84 8.49 0.00
C ASN A 82 -15.00 7.56 1.18
N GLY A 83 -14.08 6.61 1.32
CA GLY A 83 -14.07 5.59 2.37
C GLY A 83 -13.74 4.21 1.84
N ASP A 84 -13.62 3.26 2.76
CA ASP A 84 -13.20 1.90 2.45
C ASP A 84 -14.36 1.06 1.89
N ILE A 85 -14.06 0.20 0.93
CA ILE A 85 -15.02 -0.71 0.30
C ILE A 85 -14.64 -2.15 0.64
N THR A 86 -15.61 -2.94 1.09
CA THR A 86 -15.46 -4.38 1.28
C THR A 86 -16.56 -5.11 0.55
N SER A 87 -16.21 -6.10 -0.30
CA SER A 87 -17.15 -6.93 -1.03
C SER A 87 -16.76 -8.41 -0.96
N GLN A 88 -17.77 -9.28 -0.77
CA GLN A 88 -17.57 -10.75 -0.83
C GLN A 88 -17.68 -11.31 -2.26
N GLY A 89 -18.25 -10.53 -3.18
CA GLY A 89 -18.36 -10.87 -4.60
C GLY A 89 -17.27 -10.22 -5.44
N SER A 90 -17.56 -10.00 -6.71
CA SER A 90 -16.70 -9.28 -7.65
C SER A 90 -17.06 -7.80 -7.69
N LEU A 91 -16.13 -6.95 -8.11
CA LEU A 91 -16.31 -5.50 -8.21
C LEU A 91 -15.90 -5.01 -9.59
N GLU A 92 -16.79 -4.26 -10.25
CA GLU A 92 -16.48 -3.49 -11.43
C GLU A 92 -16.47 -1.99 -11.09
N LEU A 93 -15.33 -1.34 -11.29
CA LEU A 93 -15.10 0.06 -10.91
C LEU A 93 -14.78 0.89 -12.13
N VAL A 94 -15.70 1.82 -12.47
CA VAL A 94 -15.53 2.80 -13.56
C VAL A 94 -15.40 4.22 -13.00
N GLY A 95 -15.88 4.47 -11.79
CA GLY A 95 -15.82 5.76 -11.10
C GLY A 95 -14.50 6.04 -10.39
N ALA A 96 -14.55 6.81 -9.30
CA ALA A 96 -13.41 7.14 -8.48
C ALA A 96 -13.61 6.66 -7.02
N VAL A 97 -12.57 6.12 -6.40
CA VAL A 97 -12.58 5.68 -5.01
C VAL A 97 -11.37 6.29 -4.29
N HIS A 98 -11.65 6.98 -3.19
CA HIS A 98 -10.65 7.49 -2.26
C HIS A 98 -10.75 6.70 -0.94
N GLY A 99 -10.02 5.61 -0.84
CA GLY A 99 -10.03 4.68 0.29
C GLY A 99 -9.54 3.29 -0.11
N ASN A 100 -9.50 2.38 0.84
CA ASN A 100 -9.03 1.04 0.59
C ASN A 100 -10.14 0.15 0.03
N ILE A 101 -9.79 -0.73 -0.88
CA ILE A 101 -10.74 -1.67 -1.50
C ILE A 101 -10.30 -3.10 -1.17
N ASN A 102 -11.23 -3.87 -0.60
CA ASN A 102 -11.03 -5.27 -0.30
C ASN A 102 -12.17 -6.11 -0.91
N VAL A 103 -11.81 -6.94 -1.89
CA VAL A 103 -12.75 -7.74 -2.67
C VAL A 103 -12.34 -9.20 -2.62
N SER A 104 -13.26 -10.10 -2.23
CA SER A 104 -12.96 -11.55 -2.21
C SER A 104 -12.94 -12.17 -3.62
N GLY A 105 -13.62 -11.56 -4.58
CA GLY A 105 -13.70 -12.00 -5.96
C GLY A 105 -12.74 -11.28 -6.91
N LYS A 106 -13.18 -11.15 -8.17
CA LYS A 106 -12.45 -10.40 -9.20
C LYS A 106 -12.72 -8.92 -9.07
N MET A 107 -11.71 -8.12 -9.34
CA MET A 107 -11.84 -6.66 -9.43
C MET A 107 -11.44 -6.19 -10.82
N SER A 108 -12.37 -5.55 -11.54
CA SER A 108 -12.16 -4.90 -12.82
C SER A 108 -12.13 -3.39 -12.62
N ILE A 109 -11.07 -2.72 -13.03
CA ILE A 109 -10.84 -1.30 -12.76
C ILE A 109 -10.64 -0.56 -14.09
N THR A 110 -11.51 0.42 -14.36
CA THR A 110 -11.38 1.37 -15.50
C THR A 110 -11.34 2.81 -14.99
N GLY A 111 -11.39 3.02 -13.70
CA GLY A 111 -11.47 4.35 -13.06
C GLY A 111 -10.22 4.76 -12.31
N VAL A 112 -10.43 5.53 -11.25
CA VAL A 112 -9.36 6.06 -10.38
C VAL A 112 -9.47 5.49 -8.99
N ILE A 113 -8.35 5.01 -8.45
CA ILE A 113 -8.24 4.53 -7.07
C ILE A 113 -7.10 5.28 -6.38
N GLU A 114 -7.41 5.88 -5.23
CA GLU A 114 -6.44 6.44 -4.30
C GLU A 114 -6.56 5.71 -2.97
N GLY A 115 -5.76 4.66 -2.80
CA GLY A 115 -5.75 3.76 -1.65
C GLY A 115 -5.28 2.37 -2.03
N ASN A 116 -5.21 1.47 -1.06
CA ASN A 116 -4.75 0.11 -1.29
C ASN A 116 -5.87 -0.75 -1.85
N SER A 117 -5.53 -1.64 -2.78
CA SER A 117 -6.47 -2.52 -3.46
C SER A 117 -6.10 -3.97 -3.24
N GLN A 118 -7.06 -4.77 -2.76
CA GLN A 118 -6.88 -6.20 -2.56
C GLN A 118 -8.03 -6.98 -3.18
N ALA A 119 -7.69 -8.02 -3.98
CA ALA A 119 -8.68 -8.90 -4.60
C ALA A 119 -8.10 -10.31 -4.89
N ALA A 120 -8.99 -11.26 -5.25
CA ALA A 120 -8.52 -12.55 -5.74
C ALA A 120 -7.81 -12.42 -7.09
N GLU A 121 -8.40 -11.68 -8.02
CA GLU A 121 -7.80 -11.34 -9.33
C GLU A 121 -8.06 -9.85 -9.62
N ILE A 122 -7.09 -9.17 -10.24
CA ILE A 122 -7.19 -7.75 -10.56
C ILE A 122 -6.95 -7.55 -12.06
N TYR A 123 -7.90 -6.86 -12.70
CA TYR A 123 -7.86 -6.44 -14.09
C TYR A 123 -7.97 -4.93 -14.12
N ALA A 124 -6.90 -4.23 -14.45
CA ALA A 124 -6.89 -2.79 -14.59
C ALA A 124 -6.71 -2.42 -16.06
N GLU A 125 -7.66 -1.70 -16.65
CA GLU A 125 -7.63 -1.25 -18.03
C GLU A 125 -8.03 0.22 -18.09
N SER A 126 -7.18 1.07 -18.66
CA SER A 126 -7.37 2.53 -18.68
C SER A 126 -7.60 3.13 -17.29
N ALA A 127 -6.88 2.63 -16.30
CA ALA A 127 -7.07 2.95 -14.89
C ALA A 127 -5.89 3.75 -14.32
N LYS A 128 -6.17 4.55 -13.28
CA LYS A 128 -5.15 5.20 -12.47
C LYS A 128 -5.25 4.72 -11.04
N ILE A 129 -4.20 4.06 -10.56
CA ILE A 129 -4.16 3.51 -9.20
C ILE A 129 -2.98 4.13 -8.45
N THR A 130 -3.26 4.69 -7.28
CA THR A 130 -2.24 5.22 -6.37
C THR A 130 -2.37 4.49 -5.03
N GLY A 131 -1.43 3.62 -4.73
CA GLY A 131 -1.41 2.77 -3.54
C GLY A 131 -0.97 1.35 -3.84
N GLU A 132 -0.96 0.51 -2.83
CA GLU A 132 -0.54 -0.89 -2.94
C GLU A 132 -1.62 -1.73 -3.66
N VAL A 133 -1.20 -2.59 -4.57
CA VAL A 133 -2.06 -3.52 -5.31
C VAL A 133 -1.69 -4.94 -4.90
N ARG A 134 -2.61 -5.64 -4.25
CA ARG A 134 -2.41 -7.00 -3.76
C ARG A 134 -3.42 -7.96 -4.36
N SER A 135 -2.94 -9.02 -5.01
CA SER A 135 -3.78 -10.08 -5.56
C SER A 135 -3.32 -11.45 -5.06
N LEU A 136 -4.27 -12.29 -4.73
CA LEU A 136 -3.98 -13.70 -4.42
C LEU A 136 -3.66 -14.52 -5.67
N GLY A 137 -4.15 -14.09 -6.83
CA GLY A 137 -3.96 -14.73 -8.13
C GLY A 137 -3.21 -13.84 -9.11
N THR A 138 -3.88 -13.49 -10.19
CA THR A 138 -3.29 -12.77 -11.32
C THR A 138 -3.61 -11.29 -11.27
N VAL A 139 -2.61 -10.46 -11.54
CA VAL A 139 -2.78 -9.02 -11.85
C VAL A 139 -2.55 -8.82 -13.34
N LYS A 140 -3.54 -8.23 -14.02
CA LYS A 140 -3.40 -7.79 -15.42
C LYS A 140 -3.51 -6.28 -15.51
N VAL A 141 -2.47 -5.64 -16.03
CA VAL A 141 -2.37 -4.19 -16.19
C VAL A 141 -2.39 -3.88 -17.68
N GLY A 142 -3.48 -3.26 -18.16
CA GLY A 142 -3.67 -2.87 -19.57
C GLY A 142 -2.84 -1.66 -19.98
N GLN A 143 -2.80 -1.37 -21.27
CA GLN A 143 -1.86 -0.41 -21.88
C GLN A 143 -2.00 1.03 -21.37
N GLU A 144 -3.22 1.52 -21.11
CA GLU A 144 -3.48 2.90 -20.65
C GLU A 144 -3.54 3.02 -19.13
N THR A 145 -3.12 1.98 -18.42
CA THR A 145 -3.15 1.94 -16.97
C THR A 145 -1.86 2.51 -16.38
N VAL A 146 -1.99 3.33 -15.36
CA VAL A 146 -0.88 3.86 -14.57
C VAL A 146 -1.04 3.44 -13.11
N ILE A 147 -0.04 2.78 -12.56
CA ILE A 147 0.01 2.38 -11.15
C ILE A 147 1.20 3.07 -10.48
N ILE A 148 0.93 3.74 -9.37
CA ILE A 148 1.94 4.35 -8.49
C ILE A 148 1.83 3.67 -7.13
N GLY A 149 2.68 2.68 -6.89
CA GLY A 149 2.71 1.85 -5.68
C GLY A 149 3.19 0.44 -5.99
N ASP A 150 3.28 -0.37 -4.95
CA ASP A 150 3.85 -1.72 -5.06
C ASP A 150 2.80 -2.74 -5.45
N ILE A 151 3.22 -3.77 -6.18
CA ILE A 151 2.35 -4.85 -6.65
C ILE A 151 2.80 -6.18 -6.04
N TYR A 152 1.85 -6.86 -5.38
CA TYR A 152 2.03 -8.21 -4.84
C TYR A 152 1.04 -9.17 -5.48
N ALA A 153 1.54 -10.24 -6.12
CA ALA A 153 0.66 -11.19 -6.81
C ALA A 153 1.29 -12.59 -6.91
N THR A 154 0.47 -13.56 -7.34
CA THR A 154 0.98 -14.87 -7.75
C THR A 154 1.49 -14.85 -9.18
N SER A 155 0.84 -14.11 -10.08
CA SER A 155 1.32 -13.90 -11.46
C SER A 155 0.95 -12.49 -11.92
N ALA A 156 1.72 -11.93 -12.87
CA ALA A 156 1.44 -10.60 -13.39
C ALA A 156 1.63 -10.53 -14.92
N VAL A 157 0.73 -9.84 -15.60
CA VAL A 157 0.84 -9.46 -17.01
C VAL A 157 0.71 -7.96 -17.09
N ILE A 158 1.73 -7.29 -17.59
CA ILE A 158 1.86 -5.84 -17.53
C ILE A 158 2.04 -5.27 -18.94
N ALA A 159 1.13 -4.42 -19.35
CA ALA A 159 1.20 -3.64 -20.58
C ALA A 159 1.18 -2.13 -20.32
N GLY A 160 0.90 -1.70 -19.09
CA GLY A 160 0.81 -0.31 -18.67
C GLY A 160 2.09 0.23 -18.01
N ALA A 161 1.99 1.40 -17.38
CA ALA A 161 3.07 2.06 -16.66
C ALA A 161 2.99 1.81 -15.15
N ILE A 162 4.06 1.37 -14.54
CA ILE A 162 4.15 1.09 -13.11
C ILE A 162 5.34 1.82 -12.51
N LYS A 163 5.10 2.52 -11.41
CA LYS A 163 6.13 3.12 -10.57
C LYS A 163 6.02 2.55 -9.16
N GLY A 164 6.89 1.61 -8.83
CA GLY A 164 6.93 0.89 -7.55
C GLY A 164 7.56 -0.50 -7.73
N ASP A 165 7.70 -1.21 -6.64
CA ASP A 165 8.29 -2.56 -6.66
C ASP A 165 7.22 -3.62 -7.02
N ILE A 166 7.63 -4.62 -7.77
CA ILE A 166 6.78 -5.73 -8.20
C ILE A 166 7.30 -7.01 -7.56
N ASP A 167 6.52 -7.61 -6.68
CA ASP A 167 6.84 -8.85 -5.98
C ASP A 167 5.82 -9.94 -6.36
N VAL A 168 6.23 -10.85 -7.24
CA VAL A 168 5.37 -11.88 -7.83
C VAL A 168 6.00 -13.25 -7.64
N HIS A 169 5.33 -14.13 -6.90
CA HIS A 169 5.86 -15.46 -6.60
C HIS A 169 5.89 -16.42 -7.79
N GLY A 170 5.29 -16.05 -8.91
CA GLY A 170 5.26 -16.82 -10.17
C GLY A 170 5.79 -16.03 -11.36
N PRO A 171 5.18 -16.23 -12.55
CA PRO A 171 5.62 -15.60 -13.79
C PRO A 171 5.20 -14.13 -13.86
N VAL A 172 6.10 -13.28 -14.37
CA VAL A 172 5.83 -11.91 -14.80
C VAL A 172 6.02 -11.83 -16.31
N ILE A 173 5.02 -11.26 -17.00
CA ILE A 173 5.07 -11.00 -18.44
C ILE A 173 4.97 -9.49 -18.62
N LEU A 174 6.01 -8.89 -19.17
CA LEU A 174 6.02 -7.49 -19.59
C LEU A 174 5.73 -7.43 -21.08
N ASP A 175 4.58 -6.85 -21.43
CA ASP A 175 4.18 -6.69 -22.83
C ASP A 175 4.93 -5.53 -23.50
N THR A 176 4.76 -5.38 -24.80
CA THR A 176 5.47 -4.44 -25.68
C THR A 176 5.37 -2.98 -25.25
N THR A 177 4.30 -2.60 -24.56
CA THR A 177 4.04 -1.24 -24.09
C THR A 177 4.31 -1.05 -22.60
N ALA A 178 4.83 -2.07 -21.91
CA ALA A 178 5.09 -2.00 -20.48
C ALA A 178 6.21 -1.01 -20.16
N ILE A 179 6.00 -0.17 -19.16
CA ILE A 179 6.99 0.74 -18.60
C ILE A 179 7.03 0.51 -17.10
N VAL A 180 8.15 0.01 -16.58
CA VAL A 180 8.33 -0.28 -15.16
C VAL A 180 9.48 0.52 -14.60
N MET A 181 9.21 1.31 -13.57
CA MET A 181 10.21 2.03 -12.77
C MET A 181 10.17 1.48 -11.34
N GLY A 182 11.09 0.58 -11.03
CA GLY A 182 11.20 -0.12 -9.73
C GLY A 182 11.82 -1.51 -9.88
N ASN A 183 11.88 -2.24 -8.78
CA ASN A 183 12.50 -3.56 -8.76
C ASN A 183 11.45 -4.65 -9.01
N ILE A 184 11.84 -5.66 -9.76
CA ILE A 184 11.00 -6.82 -10.07
C ILE A 184 11.59 -8.04 -9.38
N LYS A 185 10.80 -8.68 -8.52
CA LYS A 185 11.08 -9.98 -7.92
C LYS A 185 10.08 -10.99 -8.44
N SER A 186 10.56 -12.12 -8.98
CA SER A 186 9.67 -13.11 -9.56
C SER A 186 10.30 -14.49 -9.62
N LYS A 187 9.51 -15.49 -10.01
CA LYS A 187 10.00 -16.83 -10.34
C LYS A 187 10.56 -16.88 -11.76
N SER A 188 9.89 -16.24 -12.69
CA SER A 188 10.32 -16.13 -14.09
C SER A 188 9.85 -14.80 -14.69
N VAL A 189 10.61 -14.26 -15.63
CA VAL A 189 10.26 -13.01 -16.33
C VAL A 189 10.32 -13.25 -17.82
N GLN A 190 9.26 -12.85 -18.52
CA GLN A 190 9.22 -12.71 -19.96
C GLN A 190 9.12 -11.22 -20.30
N ILE A 191 10.06 -10.70 -21.07
CA ILE A 191 10.10 -9.31 -21.51
C ILE A 191 9.93 -9.30 -23.01
N ASN A 192 8.81 -8.71 -23.47
CA ASN A 192 8.54 -8.55 -24.90
C ASN A 192 9.31 -7.35 -25.45
N ASN A 193 9.61 -7.40 -26.75
CA ASN A 193 10.34 -6.32 -27.42
C ASN A 193 9.53 -5.01 -27.39
N GLY A 194 10.10 -3.96 -26.85
CA GLY A 194 9.46 -2.67 -26.63
C GLY A 194 9.22 -2.31 -25.16
N ALA A 195 9.22 -3.28 -24.26
CA ALA A 195 9.11 -3.01 -22.82
C ALA A 195 10.32 -2.24 -22.30
N VAL A 196 10.07 -1.30 -21.39
CA VAL A 196 11.09 -0.46 -20.74
C VAL A 196 11.11 -0.76 -19.24
N ILE A 197 12.30 -1.03 -18.70
CA ILE A 197 12.49 -1.29 -17.27
C ILE A 197 13.62 -0.38 -16.77
N GLU A 198 13.33 0.37 -15.72
CA GLU A 198 14.32 1.13 -14.95
C GLU A 198 14.33 0.59 -13.51
N GLY A 199 15.31 -0.25 -13.19
CA GLY A 199 15.42 -0.92 -11.89
C GLY A 199 16.12 -2.27 -11.98
N MET A 200 16.00 -3.05 -10.91
CA MET A 200 16.61 -4.38 -10.83
C MET A 200 15.57 -5.46 -11.07
N CYS A 201 15.89 -6.43 -11.92
CA CYS A 201 15.07 -7.62 -12.12
C CYS A 201 15.75 -8.83 -11.48
N SER A 202 15.08 -9.47 -10.51
CA SER A 202 15.58 -10.62 -9.78
C SER A 202 14.61 -11.79 -9.85
N GLN A 203 15.12 -12.96 -10.24
CA GLN A 203 14.37 -14.21 -10.22
C GLN A 203 14.65 -14.97 -8.90
N CYS A 204 14.43 -14.30 -7.76
CA CYS A 204 14.73 -14.86 -6.44
C CYS A 204 13.86 -16.06 -6.05
N TYR A 205 12.73 -16.26 -6.74
CA TYR A 205 11.82 -17.41 -6.54
C TYR A 205 12.03 -18.54 -7.55
N ALA A 206 13.08 -18.46 -8.39
CA ALA A 206 13.42 -19.53 -9.33
C ALA A 206 13.87 -20.80 -8.58
N ASP A 207 13.50 -21.96 -9.11
CA ASP A 207 13.85 -23.25 -8.51
C ASP A 207 15.35 -23.58 -8.64
N VAL A 208 16.09 -22.82 -9.45
CA VAL A 208 17.53 -23.00 -9.70
C VAL A 208 18.32 -21.92 -8.97
N ASN A 209 19.27 -22.34 -8.15
CA ASN A 209 20.23 -21.42 -7.54
C ASN A 209 21.49 -21.33 -8.43
N PRO A 210 21.73 -20.21 -9.14
CA PRO A 210 22.89 -20.07 -10.03
C PRO A 210 24.23 -20.25 -9.32
N THR A 211 24.32 -19.80 -8.06
CA THR A 211 25.57 -19.86 -7.28
C THR A 211 25.99 -21.31 -7.03
N SER A 212 25.07 -22.19 -6.64
CA SER A 212 25.37 -23.61 -6.40
C SER A 212 25.80 -24.33 -7.69
N PHE A 213 25.16 -24.00 -8.81
CA PHE A 213 25.50 -24.56 -10.12
C PHE A 213 26.95 -24.23 -10.52
N PHE A 214 27.37 -22.99 -10.40
CA PHE A 214 28.73 -22.58 -10.74
C PHE A 214 29.77 -23.09 -9.73
N ASP A 215 29.42 -23.25 -8.47
CA ASP A 215 30.32 -23.86 -7.46
C ASP A 215 30.56 -25.36 -7.71
N GLU A 216 29.56 -26.08 -8.18
CA GLU A 216 29.72 -27.50 -8.60
C GLU A 216 30.65 -27.62 -9.80
N ILE A 217 30.55 -26.74 -10.80
CA ILE A 217 31.46 -26.73 -11.94
C ILE A 217 32.90 -26.45 -11.52
N LYS A 218 33.12 -25.47 -10.61
CA LYS A 218 34.44 -25.18 -10.07
C LYS A 218 35.04 -26.35 -9.30
N LYS A 219 34.23 -27.10 -8.56
CA LYS A 219 34.67 -28.32 -7.83
C LYS A 219 35.02 -29.46 -8.80
N ALA A 220 34.24 -29.64 -9.87
CA ALA A 220 34.51 -30.65 -10.88
C ALA A 220 35.79 -30.37 -11.68
N GLY A 221 36.11 -29.11 -12.00
CA GLY A 221 37.32 -28.69 -12.68
C GLY A 221 38.64 -28.80 -11.89
N ARG A 222 38.55 -28.93 -10.53
CA ARG A 222 39.72 -29.11 -9.65
C ARG A 222 40.12 -30.57 -9.41
N LYS A 223 39.41 -31.54 -10.00
CA LYS A 223 39.69 -32.98 -9.88
C LYS A 223 40.44 -33.55 -11.08
N LYS A 224 41.14 -32.72 -11.87
CA LYS A 224 42.07 -33.19 -12.91
C LYS A 224 43.51 -32.84 -12.57
#